data_f8fd14ee5bd5a4d1c2525effac6b576b
#
_entry.id   f8fd14ee5bd5a4d1c2525effac6b576b
#
_cell.length_a   1.000
_cell.length_b   1.000
_cell.length_c   1.000
_cell.angle_alpha   90.00
_cell.angle_beta   90.00
_cell.angle_gamma   90.00
#
_symmetry.space_group_name_H-M   'P 1'
#
loop_
_entity.id
_entity.type
_entity.pdbx_description
1 polymer ?
#
loop_
_entity_poly.entity_id
_entity_poly.type
_entity_poly.pdbx_seq_one_letter_code
_entity_poly.pdbx_strand_id
1 'polypeptide(L)'
;MTSDIPDPIPGPNLILGPDPDHILDLIPIPIPSLIPVPLPPPQLTSIHNYNDQTGGCFDGNSIVHIKGNKFKLVSKIEKGDILNNGAKVICVINTIVTSGQKQMVNINGLSITKWHPIIIDNEWIFPVERTHAYLEEIDMVYNFVLDDKHIITINDIKCCTLGHNITDNCVISHPYYGTDKIINDLSLMDGWKEGKITINDNQFIRENKQVSGIHL
;
A
#
# COMPACT_ATOMS: atom_id res chain seq x y z
N MET A 1 -88.01 35.90 17.71
CA MET A 1 -87.10 34.81 17.84
C MET A 1 -86.66 34.46 16.44
N THR A 2 -85.57 35.07 15.99
CA THR A 2 -84.97 34.83 14.68
C THR A 2 -83.73 33.96 14.93
N SER A 3 -83.72 32.79 14.30
CA SER A 3 -82.64 31.84 14.38
C SER A 3 -81.60 32.21 13.34
N ASP A 4 -80.40 32.62 13.79
CA ASP A 4 -79.24 32.83 12.96
C ASP A 4 -78.70 31.46 12.54
N ILE A 5 -78.59 31.20 11.23
CA ILE A 5 -77.91 30.07 10.62
C ILE A 5 -76.49 30.57 10.23
N PRO A 6 -75.42 30.00 10.67
CA PRO A 6 -74.09 30.40 10.25
C PRO A 6 -73.79 29.89 8.82
N ASP A 7 -73.01 30.71 8.09
CA ASP A 7 -72.59 30.46 6.73
C ASP A 7 -71.67 29.25 6.62
N PRO A 8 -71.65 28.52 5.50
CA PRO A 8 -70.77 27.32 5.33
C PRO A 8 -69.34 27.74 5.09
N ILE A 9 -68.41 26.99 5.75
CA ILE A 9 -66.97 27.09 5.67
C ILE A 9 -66.51 26.75 4.23
N PRO A 10 -65.69 27.55 3.56
CA PRO A 10 -65.15 27.19 2.25
C PRO A 10 -64.21 25.98 2.35
N GLY A 11 -64.44 24.98 1.50
CA GLY A 11 -63.63 23.76 1.40
C GLY A 11 -62.19 24.04 0.90
N PRO A 12 -61.24 23.14 1.14
CA PRO A 12 -59.85 23.34 0.76
C PRO A 12 -59.66 23.35 -0.75
N ASN A 13 -58.94 24.36 -1.23
CA ASN A 13 -58.49 24.47 -2.62
C ASN A 13 -57.69 23.23 -3.02
N LEU A 14 -58.15 22.46 -3.99
CA LEU A 14 -57.38 21.43 -4.68
C LEU A 14 -56.28 22.13 -5.45
N ILE A 15 -55.04 21.92 -4.99
CA ILE A 15 -53.85 22.24 -5.76
C ILE A 15 -53.74 21.14 -6.84
N LEU A 16 -54.00 21.53 -8.09
CA LEU A 16 -53.70 20.68 -9.24
C LEU A 16 -52.21 20.40 -9.26
N GLY A 17 -51.83 19.12 -9.17
CA GLY A 17 -50.47 18.67 -9.34
C GLY A 17 -49.96 18.98 -10.75
N PRO A 18 -48.64 18.99 -10.95
CA PRO A 18 -48.05 19.27 -12.26
C PRO A 18 -48.47 18.19 -13.28
N ASP A 19 -48.76 18.65 -14.48
CA ASP A 19 -49.17 17.91 -15.67
C ASP A 19 -48.16 16.77 -15.95
N PRO A 20 -48.59 15.50 -16.09
CA PRO A 20 -47.68 14.37 -16.31
C PRO A 20 -46.99 14.32 -17.68
N ASP A 21 -47.34 15.22 -18.61
CA ASP A 21 -46.83 15.18 -19.99
C ASP A 21 -45.58 16.07 -20.26
N HIS A 22 -45.03 16.72 -19.25
CA HIS A 22 -43.71 17.36 -19.35
C HIS A 22 -42.58 16.50 -18.75
N ILE A 23 -42.35 15.33 -19.36
CA ILE A 23 -41.06 14.63 -19.22
C ILE A 23 -40.08 15.44 -20.09
N LEU A 24 -39.36 16.37 -19.47
CA LEU A 24 -38.15 16.92 -20.05
C LEU A 24 -37.19 15.76 -20.28
N ASP A 25 -36.94 15.42 -21.55
CA ASP A 25 -35.82 14.56 -21.96
C ASP A 25 -34.54 15.16 -21.34
N LEU A 26 -34.14 14.63 -20.17
CA LEU A 26 -32.83 14.89 -19.60
C LEU A 26 -31.81 14.20 -20.51
N ILE A 27 -31.32 14.98 -21.48
CA ILE A 27 -30.13 14.58 -22.25
C ILE A 27 -29.03 14.28 -21.21
N PRO A 28 -28.50 13.06 -21.16
CA PRO A 28 -27.42 12.78 -20.24
C PRO A 28 -26.23 13.67 -20.60
N ILE A 29 -25.90 14.61 -19.71
CA ILE A 29 -24.68 15.41 -19.86
C ILE A 29 -23.53 14.40 -19.79
N PRO A 30 -22.70 14.26 -20.84
CA PRO A 30 -21.56 13.35 -20.79
C PRO A 30 -20.66 13.80 -19.63
N ILE A 31 -20.50 12.92 -18.63
CA ILE A 31 -19.54 13.13 -17.55
C ILE A 31 -18.18 13.23 -18.24
N PRO A 32 -17.45 14.37 -18.09
CA PRO A 32 -16.12 14.46 -18.67
C PRO A 32 -15.31 13.27 -18.17
N SER A 33 -14.83 12.44 -19.09
CA SER A 33 -13.87 11.39 -18.80
C SER A 33 -12.70 12.06 -18.08
N LEU A 34 -12.52 11.75 -16.79
CA LEU A 34 -11.35 12.20 -16.05
C LEU A 34 -10.15 11.56 -16.73
N ILE A 35 -9.49 12.32 -17.59
CA ILE A 35 -8.19 11.93 -18.15
C ILE A 35 -7.29 11.79 -16.93
N PRO A 36 -6.69 10.62 -16.67
CA PRO A 36 -5.76 10.46 -15.56
C PRO A 36 -4.64 11.50 -15.72
N VAL A 37 -4.55 12.44 -14.79
CA VAL A 37 -3.43 13.38 -14.78
C VAL A 37 -2.18 12.54 -14.48
N PRO A 38 -1.14 12.57 -15.34
CA PRO A 38 0.10 11.89 -15.05
C PRO A 38 0.65 12.36 -13.71
N LEU A 39 1.07 11.41 -12.86
CA LEU A 39 1.71 11.75 -11.60
C LEU A 39 2.99 12.58 -11.87
N PRO A 40 3.24 13.61 -11.07
CA PRO A 40 4.52 14.27 -11.11
C PRO A 40 5.63 13.24 -10.78
N PRO A 41 6.80 13.35 -11.41
CA PRO A 41 7.93 12.48 -11.08
C PRO A 41 8.27 12.63 -9.58
N PRO A 42 8.80 11.55 -8.94
CA PRO A 42 9.17 11.60 -7.53
C PRO A 42 10.11 12.78 -7.26
N GLN A 43 9.78 13.56 -6.26
CA GLN A 43 10.63 14.69 -5.90
C GLN A 43 11.93 14.16 -5.25
N LEU A 44 13.05 14.85 -5.44
CA LEU A 44 14.33 14.53 -4.78
C LEU A 44 14.19 14.34 -3.27
N THR A 45 13.26 15.08 -2.64
CA THR A 45 12.93 14.94 -1.21
C THR A 45 12.35 13.56 -0.88
N SER A 46 11.52 12.98 -1.76
CA SER A 46 10.94 11.64 -1.54
C SER A 46 12.01 10.55 -1.59
N ILE A 47 12.97 10.66 -2.52
CA ILE A 47 14.10 9.73 -2.63
C ILE A 47 15.01 9.83 -1.41
N HIS A 48 15.31 11.03 -0.93
CA HIS A 48 16.07 11.22 0.31
C HIS A 48 15.37 10.59 1.52
N ASN A 49 14.06 10.78 1.64
CA ASN A 49 13.28 10.18 2.72
C ASN A 49 13.28 8.65 2.63
N TYR A 50 13.21 8.07 1.43
CA TYR A 50 13.31 6.63 1.23
C TYR A 50 14.68 6.10 1.67
N ASN A 51 15.75 6.76 1.27
CA ASN A 51 17.11 6.36 1.61
C ASN A 51 17.40 6.41 3.12
N ASP A 52 16.70 7.27 3.86
CA ASP A 52 16.84 7.43 5.32
C ASP A 52 15.91 6.51 6.13
N GLN A 53 14.97 5.83 5.51
CA GLN A 53 14.03 4.95 6.21
C GLN A 53 14.62 3.58 6.56
N THR A 54 14.04 2.92 7.56
CA THR A 54 14.40 1.56 8.00
C THR A 54 13.89 0.45 7.07
N GLY A 55 13.74 0.75 5.78
CA GLY A 55 13.26 -0.16 4.75
C GLY A 55 11.76 -0.10 4.51
N GLY A 56 11.38 -0.59 3.33
CA GLY A 56 9.99 -0.86 2.99
C GLY A 56 9.51 -2.14 3.67
N CYS A 57 8.32 -2.14 4.29
CA CYS A 57 7.77 -3.30 4.96
C CYS A 57 6.25 -3.36 4.82
N PHE A 58 5.68 -4.54 5.02
CA PHE A 58 4.26 -4.87 4.93
C PHE A 58 3.66 -5.15 6.30
N ASP A 59 2.39 -4.83 6.50
CA ASP A 59 1.59 -5.37 7.60
C ASP A 59 1.35 -6.86 7.44
N GLY A 60 1.36 -7.60 8.54
CA GLY A 60 1.20 -9.05 8.58
C GLY A 60 -0.19 -9.56 8.17
N ASN A 61 -1.22 -8.72 8.20
CA ASN A 61 -2.60 -9.06 7.84
C ASN A 61 -2.90 -8.88 6.34
N SER A 62 -2.02 -8.26 5.58
CA SER A 62 -2.15 -8.12 4.13
C SER A 62 -2.06 -9.49 3.43
N ILE A 63 -2.68 -9.61 2.24
CA ILE A 63 -2.89 -10.88 1.55
C ILE A 63 -1.92 -11.02 0.38
N VAL A 64 -1.10 -12.07 0.41
CA VAL A 64 -0.15 -12.44 -0.65
C VAL A 64 -0.79 -13.43 -1.62
N HIS A 65 -0.60 -13.21 -2.91
CA HIS A 65 -0.97 -14.15 -3.95
C HIS A 65 0.13 -15.22 -4.15
N ILE A 66 -0.20 -16.48 -3.92
CA ILE A 66 0.70 -17.62 -4.12
C ILE A 66 0.22 -18.50 -5.28
N LYS A 67 1.11 -19.37 -5.77
CA LYS A 67 0.86 -20.26 -6.91
C LYS A 67 -0.43 -21.08 -6.74
N GLY A 68 -1.18 -21.22 -7.84
CA GLY A 68 -2.41 -22.01 -7.87
C GLY A 68 -3.64 -21.26 -7.40
N ASN A 69 -3.66 -19.93 -7.59
CA ASN A 69 -4.76 -19.03 -7.18
C ASN A 69 -5.11 -19.14 -5.69
N LYS A 70 -4.09 -19.35 -4.87
CA LYS A 70 -4.22 -19.41 -3.41
C LYS A 70 -3.71 -18.10 -2.79
N PHE A 71 -4.09 -17.91 -1.55
CA PHE A 71 -3.77 -16.70 -0.79
C PHE A 71 -3.23 -17.10 0.58
N LYS A 72 -2.26 -16.32 1.08
CA LYS A 72 -1.74 -16.39 2.44
C LYS A 72 -1.64 -14.98 3.03
N LEU A 73 -1.80 -14.86 4.33
CA LEU A 73 -1.42 -13.63 5.02
C LEU A 73 0.10 -13.43 4.92
N VAL A 74 0.54 -12.19 4.85
CA VAL A 74 1.97 -11.82 4.90
C VAL A 74 2.68 -12.50 6.07
N SER A 75 2.09 -12.47 7.28
CA SER A 75 2.63 -13.11 8.49
C SER A 75 2.68 -14.65 8.45
N LYS A 76 2.07 -15.28 7.45
CA LYS A 76 2.02 -16.74 7.26
C LYS A 76 2.85 -17.21 6.06
N ILE A 77 3.53 -16.31 5.37
CA ILE A 77 4.48 -16.67 4.32
C ILE A 77 5.71 -17.32 4.95
N GLU A 78 6.22 -18.35 4.28
CA GLU A 78 7.35 -19.15 4.74
C GLU A 78 8.34 -19.38 3.60
N LYS A 79 9.59 -19.73 3.96
CA LYS A 79 10.60 -20.21 3.01
C LYS A 79 10.05 -21.37 2.18
N GLY A 80 10.22 -21.27 0.88
CA GLY A 80 9.77 -22.29 -0.06
C GLY A 80 8.39 -22.03 -0.66
N ASP A 81 7.61 -21.08 -0.14
CA ASP A 81 6.36 -20.65 -0.80
C ASP A 81 6.66 -20.15 -2.22
N ILE A 82 5.83 -20.56 -3.17
CA ILE A 82 5.91 -20.11 -4.56
C ILE A 82 4.86 -19.04 -4.78
N LEU A 83 5.29 -17.86 -5.20
CA LEU A 83 4.41 -16.74 -5.50
C LEU A 83 3.65 -16.98 -6.83
N ASN A 84 2.60 -16.20 -7.08
CA ASN A 84 1.80 -16.28 -8.31
C ASN A 84 2.61 -16.01 -9.59
N ASN A 85 3.68 -15.20 -9.51
CA ASN A 85 4.61 -14.94 -10.61
C ASN A 85 5.67 -16.04 -10.79
N GLY A 86 5.69 -17.06 -9.93
CA GLY A 86 6.61 -18.20 -9.95
C GLY A 86 7.88 -18.02 -9.14
N ALA A 87 8.15 -16.83 -8.59
CA ALA A 87 9.28 -16.62 -7.68
C ALA A 87 9.09 -17.40 -6.37
N LYS A 88 10.21 -17.84 -5.77
CA LYS A 88 10.20 -18.61 -4.53
C LYS A 88 10.73 -17.77 -3.38
N VAL A 89 10.07 -17.84 -2.24
CA VAL A 89 10.52 -17.18 -1.02
C VAL A 89 11.75 -17.90 -0.46
N ILE A 90 12.86 -17.16 -0.33
CA ILE A 90 14.12 -17.64 0.26
C ILE A 90 14.16 -17.36 1.74
N CYS A 91 13.78 -16.15 2.15
CA CYS A 91 13.77 -15.75 3.54
C CYS A 91 12.67 -14.72 3.81
N VAL A 92 12.02 -14.84 4.97
CA VAL A 92 11.09 -13.87 5.53
C VAL A 92 11.83 -13.04 6.57
N ILE A 93 11.77 -11.73 6.44
CA ILE A 93 12.39 -10.79 7.38
C ILE A 93 11.28 -10.19 8.25
N ASN A 94 11.29 -10.53 9.52
CA ASN A 94 10.43 -9.95 10.54
C ASN A 94 11.17 -8.76 11.17
N THR A 95 10.58 -7.58 11.12
CA THR A 95 11.16 -6.39 11.76
C THR A 95 10.29 -6.00 12.95
N ILE A 96 10.83 -6.09 14.15
CA ILE A 96 10.19 -5.63 15.39
C ILE A 96 10.20 -4.10 15.37
N VAL A 97 9.04 -3.49 15.57
CA VAL A 97 8.86 -2.04 15.67
C VAL A 97 9.07 -1.64 17.12
N THR A 98 10.27 -1.18 17.45
CA THR A 98 10.67 -0.92 18.85
C THR A 98 9.88 0.21 19.52
N SER A 99 9.31 1.13 18.75
CA SER A 99 8.42 2.19 19.23
C SER A 99 6.97 1.73 19.44
N GLY A 100 6.60 0.53 19.00
CA GLY A 100 5.21 0.05 18.96
C GLY A 100 4.33 0.75 17.92
N GLN A 101 4.87 1.68 17.13
CA GLN A 101 4.12 2.46 16.15
C GLN A 101 4.92 2.68 14.87
N LYS A 102 4.25 2.63 13.72
CA LYS A 102 4.86 2.85 12.40
C LYS A 102 3.99 3.75 11.52
N GLN A 103 4.62 4.56 10.68
CA GLN A 103 3.91 5.31 9.65
C GLN A 103 3.57 4.39 8.48
N MET A 104 2.29 4.10 8.35
CA MET A 104 1.73 3.21 7.33
C MET A 104 0.87 3.99 6.35
N VAL A 105 0.60 3.38 5.22
CA VAL A 105 -0.33 3.84 4.18
C VAL A 105 -1.24 2.66 3.84
N ASN A 106 -2.53 2.91 3.65
CA ASN A 106 -3.46 1.92 3.14
C ASN A 106 -3.85 2.26 1.70
N ILE A 107 -3.58 1.34 0.77
CA ILE A 107 -3.99 1.43 -0.63
C ILE A 107 -4.73 0.15 -0.98
N ASN A 108 -6.02 0.23 -1.27
CA ASN A 108 -6.87 -0.91 -1.65
C ASN A 108 -6.76 -2.11 -0.67
N GLY A 109 -6.63 -1.83 0.63
CA GLY A 109 -6.49 -2.84 1.67
C GLY A 109 -5.06 -3.34 1.90
N LEU A 110 -4.08 -2.93 1.10
CA LEU A 110 -2.67 -3.14 1.38
C LEU A 110 -2.22 -2.12 2.44
N SER A 111 -1.88 -2.58 3.65
CA SER A 111 -1.18 -1.76 4.66
C SER A 111 0.34 -1.94 4.50
N ILE A 112 1.02 -0.83 4.24
CA ILE A 112 2.43 -0.80 3.83
C ILE A 112 3.13 0.44 4.38
N THR A 113 4.41 0.36 4.67
CA THR A 113 5.18 1.54 5.09
C THR A 113 5.23 2.58 3.97
N LYS A 114 5.14 3.85 4.33
CA LYS A 114 4.91 4.97 3.40
C LYS A 114 5.92 5.13 2.26
N TRP A 115 7.15 4.63 2.43
CA TRP A 115 8.25 4.73 1.45
C TRP A 115 8.61 3.38 0.81
N HIS A 116 7.76 2.38 0.89
CA HIS A 116 7.99 1.09 0.22
C HIS A 116 7.58 1.19 -1.26
N PRO A 117 8.49 1.06 -2.23
CA PRO A 117 8.14 1.19 -3.64
C PRO A 117 7.10 0.16 -4.09
N ILE A 118 6.06 0.63 -4.76
CA ILE A 118 4.97 -0.16 -5.35
C ILE A 118 4.78 0.20 -6.82
N ILE A 119 4.11 -0.67 -7.58
CA ILE A 119 3.74 -0.40 -8.97
C ILE A 119 2.25 -0.05 -9.03
N ILE A 120 1.95 1.16 -9.49
CA ILE A 120 0.59 1.61 -9.87
C ILE A 120 0.68 2.15 -11.30
N ASP A 121 -0.27 1.79 -12.15
CA ASP A 121 -0.34 2.21 -13.56
C ASP A 121 0.96 1.94 -14.35
N ASN A 122 1.65 0.82 -14.03
CA ASN A 122 2.96 0.40 -14.55
C ASN A 122 4.14 1.32 -14.19
N GLU A 123 3.99 2.18 -13.21
CA GLU A 123 5.05 3.07 -12.72
C GLU A 123 5.41 2.75 -11.27
N TRP A 124 6.71 2.83 -10.94
CA TRP A 124 7.18 2.78 -9.56
C TRP A 124 6.88 4.09 -8.86
N ILE A 125 6.19 4.00 -7.72
CA ILE A 125 5.85 5.16 -6.89
C ILE A 125 6.06 4.84 -5.41
N PHE A 126 6.12 5.87 -4.57
CA PHE A 126 5.98 5.72 -3.13
C PHE A 126 4.50 5.81 -2.71
N PRO A 127 4.00 4.91 -1.85
CA PRO A 127 2.60 4.93 -1.39
C PRO A 127 2.14 6.30 -0.87
N VAL A 128 3.00 7.01 -0.15
CA VAL A 128 2.70 8.32 0.42
C VAL A 128 2.43 9.41 -0.63
N GLU A 129 2.83 9.19 -1.87
CA GLU A 129 2.55 10.10 -3.00
C GLU A 129 1.13 9.94 -3.54
N ARG A 130 0.43 8.86 -3.17
CA ARG A 130 -0.96 8.57 -3.58
C ARG A 130 -1.97 8.82 -2.49
N THR A 131 -1.62 8.61 -1.24
CA THR A 131 -2.54 8.77 -0.12
C THR A 131 -1.80 9.13 1.16
N HIS A 132 -2.53 9.60 2.16
CA HIS A 132 -1.94 10.06 3.41
C HIS A 132 -1.42 8.89 4.26
N ALA A 133 -0.23 9.11 4.83
CA ALA A 133 0.30 8.23 5.86
C ALA A 133 -0.38 8.50 7.22
N TYR A 134 -0.62 7.44 7.98
CA TYR A 134 -1.14 7.50 9.34
C TYR A 134 -0.22 6.72 10.28
N LEU A 135 -0.29 7.02 11.56
CA LEU A 135 0.45 6.28 12.57
C LEU A 135 -0.38 5.07 12.99
N GLU A 136 0.17 3.88 12.84
CA GLU A 136 -0.47 2.59 13.18
C GLU A 136 0.26 1.98 14.37
N GLU A 137 -0.51 1.47 15.35
CA GLU A 137 0.03 0.63 16.42
C GLU A 137 0.32 -0.74 15.84
N ILE A 138 1.60 -1.09 15.77
CA ILE A 138 2.07 -2.32 15.15
C ILE A 138 3.39 -2.76 15.78
N ASP A 139 3.46 -4.03 16.20
CA ASP A 139 4.66 -4.58 16.85
C ASP A 139 5.65 -5.17 15.84
N MET A 140 5.17 -5.57 14.66
CA MET A 140 5.99 -6.27 13.68
C MET A 140 5.55 -5.97 12.25
N VAL A 141 6.52 -5.72 11.38
CA VAL A 141 6.34 -5.58 9.93
C VAL A 141 7.26 -6.56 9.19
N TYR A 142 6.95 -6.82 7.92
CA TYR A 142 7.53 -7.93 7.17
C TYR A 142 8.17 -7.46 5.86
N ASN A 143 9.21 -8.16 5.42
CA ASN A 143 9.73 -8.08 4.06
C ASN A 143 10.24 -9.46 3.61
N PHE A 144 10.63 -9.61 2.35
CA PHE A 144 10.97 -10.89 1.75
C PHE A 144 12.26 -10.81 0.93
N VAL A 145 12.98 -11.92 0.92
CA VAL A 145 14.02 -12.21 -0.07
C VAL A 145 13.48 -13.31 -0.99
N LEU A 146 13.54 -13.06 -2.29
CA LEU A 146 13.09 -14.00 -3.32
C LEU A 146 14.29 -14.52 -4.11
N ASP A 147 14.12 -15.69 -4.76
CA ASP A 147 15.16 -16.28 -5.62
C ASP A 147 15.25 -15.61 -6.99
N ASP A 148 14.16 -15.02 -7.46
CA ASP A 148 14.06 -14.38 -8.78
C ASP A 148 12.94 -13.33 -8.79
N LYS A 149 12.91 -12.48 -9.83
CA LYS A 149 11.89 -11.47 -10.16
C LYS A 149 11.71 -10.36 -9.12
N HIS A 150 12.02 -10.60 -7.87
CA HIS A 150 12.03 -9.65 -6.74
C HIS A 150 10.78 -8.76 -6.61
N ILE A 151 9.63 -9.28 -7.09
CA ILE A 151 8.31 -8.63 -7.03
C ILE A 151 7.32 -9.58 -6.39
N ILE A 152 6.58 -9.07 -5.41
CA ILE A 152 5.51 -9.78 -4.74
C ILE A 152 4.18 -9.05 -4.98
N THR A 153 3.09 -9.80 -5.18
CA THR A 153 1.74 -9.22 -5.29
C THR A 153 1.01 -9.38 -3.96
N ILE A 154 0.66 -8.25 -3.35
CA ILE A 154 -0.06 -8.18 -2.06
C ILE A 154 -1.29 -7.30 -2.26
N ASN A 155 -2.47 -7.80 -1.93
CA ASN A 155 -3.74 -7.10 -2.15
C ASN A 155 -3.85 -6.52 -3.58
N ASP A 156 -3.50 -7.35 -4.59
CA ASP A 156 -3.47 -7.00 -6.02
C ASP A 156 -2.46 -5.92 -6.44
N ILE A 157 -1.63 -5.43 -5.52
CA ILE A 157 -0.59 -4.44 -5.77
C ILE A 157 0.78 -5.13 -5.87
N LYS A 158 1.54 -4.79 -6.90
CA LYS A 158 2.92 -5.26 -7.07
C LYS A 158 3.86 -4.41 -6.24
N CYS A 159 4.68 -5.05 -5.42
CA CYS A 159 5.62 -4.41 -4.51
C CYS A 159 7.03 -4.99 -4.74
N CYS A 160 8.07 -4.19 -4.53
CA CYS A 160 9.43 -4.73 -4.56
C CYS A 160 9.74 -5.54 -3.30
N THR A 161 10.77 -6.38 -3.38
CA THR A 161 11.35 -7.10 -2.26
C THR A 161 12.83 -6.76 -2.13
N LEU A 162 13.52 -7.29 -1.12
CA LEU A 162 14.94 -6.99 -0.88
C LEU A 162 15.86 -7.59 -1.95
N GLY A 163 16.98 -6.92 -2.22
CA GLY A 163 18.03 -7.42 -3.10
C GLY A 163 17.67 -7.53 -4.58
N HIS A 164 16.77 -6.69 -5.06
CA HIS A 164 16.22 -6.78 -6.43
C HIS A 164 17.20 -6.35 -7.54
N ASN A 165 18.30 -5.65 -7.23
CA ASN A 165 19.32 -5.17 -8.17
C ASN A 165 18.79 -4.31 -9.35
N ILE A 166 17.61 -3.70 -9.22
CA ILE A 166 17.05 -2.76 -10.21
C ILE A 166 17.65 -1.38 -9.96
N THR A 167 18.37 -0.83 -10.93
CA THR A 167 19.13 0.42 -10.81
C THR A 167 18.71 1.51 -11.79
N ASP A 168 17.87 1.18 -12.76
CA ASP A 168 17.41 2.05 -13.83
C ASP A 168 16.20 2.93 -13.48
N ASN A 169 15.69 2.83 -12.26
CA ASN A 169 14.58 3.62 -11.76
C ASN A 169 14.87 4.18 -10.37
N CYS A 170 14.82 5.50 -10.22
CA CYS A 170 15.20 6.21 -9.00
C CYS A 170 14.29 5.95 -7.80
N VAL A 171 13.05 5.52 -7.99
CA VAL A 171 12.11 5.21 -6.90
C VAL A 171 12.50 3.91 -6.20
N ILE A 172 12.89 2.89 -6.96
CA ILE A 172 13.18 1.55 -6.43
C ILE A 172 14.67 1.37 -6.10
N SER A 173 15.58 2.08 -6.79
CA SER A 173 17.03 1.92 -6.64
C SER A 173 17.53 2.43 -5.29
N HIS A 174 17.50 1.56 -4.27
CA HIS A 174 18.09 1.85 -2.97
C HIS A 174 19.48 1.23 -2.86
N PRO A 175 20.53 1.99 -2.46
CA PRO A 175 21.93 1.53 -2.49
C PRO A 175 22.24 0.40 -1.49
N TYR A 176 21.35 0.16 -0.53
CA TYR A 176 21.44 -0.95 0.41
C TYR A 176 20.32 -1.98 0.18
N TYR A 177 19.06 -1.62 0.38
CA TYR A 177 17.93 -2.55 0.28
C TYR A 177 17.72 -3.15 -1.10
N GLY A 178 18.06 -2.40 -2.15
CA GLY A 178 17.92 -2.81 -3.55
C GLY A 178 19.08 -3.63 -4.08
N THR A 179 20.14 -3.89 -3.32
CA THR A 179 21.38 -4.51 -3.80
C THR A 179 21.72 -5.78 -3.03
N ASP A 180 22.74 -6.52 -3.50
CA ASP A 180 23.26 -7.71 -2.78
C ASP A 180 23.84 -7.39 -1.40
N LYS A 181 24.07 -6.13 -1.05
CA LYS A 181 24.55 -5.75 0.29
C LYS A 181 23.62 -6.24 1.39
N ILE A 182 22.31 -5.98 1.26
CA ILE A 182 21.32 -6.46 2.24
C ILE A 182 21.31 -7.99 2.31
N ILE A 183 21.43 -8.67 1.17
CA ILE A 183 21.44 -10.14 1.13
C ILE A 183 22.67 -10.70 1.82
N ASN A 184 23.84 -10.09 1.60
CA ASN A 184 25.09 -10.48 2.25
C ASN A 184 24.98 -10.35 3.78
N ASP A 185 24.49 -9.21 4.29
CA ASP A 185 24.35 -9.00 5.73
C ASP A 185 23.32 -9.99 6.32
N LEU A 186 22.15 -10.15 5.70
CA LEU A 186 21.13 -11.10 6.15
C LEU A 186 21.64 -12.55 6.16
N SER A 187 22.50 -12.91 5.19
CA SER A 187 23.06 -14.27 5.09
C SER A 187 23.97 -14.67 6.26
N LEU A 188 24.48 -13.69 6.99
CA LEU A 188 25.32 -13.87 8.18
C LEU A 188 24.51 -13.97 9.47
N MET A 189 23.21 -13.64 9.42
CA MET A 189 22.34 -13.61 10.60
C MET A 189 21.78 -15.00 10.93
N ASP A 190 21.49 -15.20 12.20
CA ASP A 190 20.73 -16.36 12.66
C ASP A 190 19.36 -16.40 12.00
N GLY A 191 18.92 -17.60 11.61
CA GLY A 191 17.64 -17.83 10.95
C GLY A 191 17.69 -17.75 9.41
N TRP A 192 18.80 -17.33 8.79
CA TRP A 192 18.91 -17.32 7.33
C TRP A 192 18.73 -18.71 6.71
N LYS A 193 19.41 -19.72 7.28
CA LYS A 193 19.32 -21.10 6.80
C LYS A 193 17.92 -21.67 6.96
N GLU A 194 17.25 -21.29 8.01
CA GLU A 194 15.86 -21.66 8.33
C GLU A 194 14.86 -20.87 7.44
N GLY A 195 15.30 -19.73 6.89
CA GLY A 195 14.51 -18.86 6.01
C GLY A 195 13.60 -17.90 6.76
N LYS A 196 13.94 -17.58 8.01
CA LYS A 196 13.23 -16.61 8.82
C LYS A 196 14.20 -15.88 9.74
N ILE A 197 14.33 -14.58 9.54
CA ILE A 197 15.16 -13.69 10.36
C ILE A 197 14.25 -12.72 11.13
N THR A 198 14.62 -12.44 12.37
CA THR A 198 13.96 -11.40 13.17
C THR A 198 14.99 -10.34 13.56
N ILE A 199 14.72 -9.09 13.22
CA ILE A 199 15.56 -7.92 13.54
C ILE A 199 14.74 -6.86 14.27
N ASN A 200 15.41 -5.97 14.98
CA ASN A 200 14.78 -4.75 15.49
C ASN A 200 15.01 -3.60 14.50
N ASP A 201 14.06 -2.68 14.39
CA ASP A 201 14.18 -1.56 13.46
C ASP A 201 15.28 -0.55 13.84
N ASN A 202 15.84 -0.62 15.04
CA ASN A 202 16.99 0.15 15.49
C ASN A 202 18.36 -0.47 15.16
N GLN A 203 18.40 -1.69 14.57
CA GLN A 203 19.66 -2.35 14.16
C GLN A 203 20.23 -1.83 12.84
N PHE A 204 19.50 -1.01 12.09
CA PHE A 204 19.99 -0.46 10.83
C PHE A 204 21.08 0.60 11.04
N ILE A 205 22.22 0.40 10.38
CA ILE A 205 23.37 1.31 10.36
C ILE A 205 23.09 2.42 9.36
N ARG A 206 23.44 3.67 9.73
CA ARG A 206 23.27 4.84 8.87
C ARG A 206 24.60 5.58 8.67
N GLU A 207 24.87 5.89 7.42
CA GLU A 207 25.95 6.78 6.99
C GLU A 207 25.37 7.95 6.21
N ASN A 208 25.67 9.17 6.60
CA ASN A 208 25.15 10.39 5.97
C ASN A 208 23.62 10.42 5.81
N LYS A 209 22.90 9.95 6.85
CA LYS A 209 21.44 9.79 6.88
C LYS A 209 20.88 8.71 5.94
N GLN A 210 21.71 7.89 5.34
CA GLN A 210 21.32 6.81 4.45
C GLN A 210 21.58 5.47 5.13
N VAL A 211 20.66 4.53 4.99
CA VAL A 211 20.88 3.19 5.50
C VAL A 211 21.94 2.48 4.65
N SER A 212 22.97 1.94 5.30
CA SER A 212 24.15 1.34 4.68
C SER A 212 24.44 -0.08 5.13
N GLY A 213 23.81 -0.55 6.23
CA GLY A 213 24.05 -1.87 6.81
C GLY A 213 23.08 -2.24 7.91
N ILE A 214 23.32 -3.41 8.53
CA ILE A 214 22.64 -3.90 9.72
C ILE A 214 23.71 -4.34 10.73
N HIS A 215 23.50 -4.05 12.00
CA HIS A 215 24.29 -4.64 13.10
C HIS A 215 23.98 -6.14 13.22
N LEU A 216 25.01 -6.96 13.11
CA LEU A 216 24.95 -8.43 13.25
C LEU A 216 24.94 -8.84 14.72
#